data_8d076ba6b360c2b12ce84f797d378273
#
_entry.id   8d076ba6b360c2b12ce84f797d378273
#
_cell.length_a   1.000
_cell.length_b   1.000
_cell.length_c   1.000
_cell.angle_alpha   90.00
_cell.angle_beta   90.00
_cell.angle_gamma   90.00
#
_symmetry.space_group_name_H-M   'P 1'
#
loop_
_entity.id
_entity.type
_entity.pdbx_description
1 polymer ?
#
loop_
_entity_poly.entity_id
_entity_poly.type
_entity_poly.pdbx_seq_one_letter_code
_entity_poly.pdbx_strand_id
1 'polypeptide(L)'
;MKYFFRFSLLLLFPALTLWAFPAKVPVLRIGDGSCGSALSPLRQALVKAGSGKNSSLDGEFSIARMTPQEAIARLKEGKLELIVLEKRDIPETLKDFFRQDFAAEAMVCYTGGANPVQSLSIRQLKEIWATERPTWRKYNGEYNDIHLLGLEFHHGGFPEARFLGGSLRNNGVFRTRDIRRAWLFCSSSALLCAYWSENIPEGIKTVAAEGVKPSRKSIVSGDYPFNLRYELIGGKKLSPEAEKFIKLLGTPEYTAIIQRCGLIPMMPETGGEK
;
A
#
# COMPACT_ATOMS: atom_id res chain seq x y z
N MET A 1 -68.87 -57.12 -11.68
CA MET A 1 -67.62 -57.25 -10.89
C MET A 1 -66.51 -56.56 -11.65
N LYS A 2 -66.11 -55.35 -11.19
CA LYS A 2 -65.00 -54.58 -11.79
C LYS A 2 -64.05 -54.23 -10.62
N TYR A 3 -62.87 -54.85 -10.62
CA TYR A 3 -61.81 -54.59 -9.65
C TYR A 3 -61.03 -53.38 -10.09
N PHE A 4 -60.99 -52.30 -9.27
CA PHE A 4 -60.10 -51.16 -9.41
C PHE A 4 -58.84 -51.45 -8.60
N PHE A 5 -57.72 -51.66 -9.30
CA PHE A 5 -56.38 -51.65 -8.68
C PHE A 5 -55.88 -50.23 -8.57
N ARG A 6 -55.74 -49.74 -7.34
CA ARG A 6 -55.04 -48.49 -7.04
C ARG A 6 -53.55 -48.78 -6.88
N PHE A 7 -52.75 -48.36 -7.86
CA PHE A 7 -51.28 -48.28 -7.73
C PHE A 7 -50.93 -47.02 -6.98
N SER A 8 -50.46 -47.15 -5.72
CA SER A 8 -49.83 -46.07 -4.98
C SER A 8 -48.36 -46.02 -5.35
N LEU A 9 -47.96 -45.04 -6.18
CA LEU A 9 -46.57 -44.75 -6.55
C LEU A 9 -45.91 -43.97 -5.39
N LEU A 10 -45.17 -44.67 -4.52
CA LEU A 10 -44.30 -44.09 -3.54
C LEU A 10 -43.07 -43.50 -4.23
N LEU A 11 -43.10 -42.19 -4.46
CA LEU A 11 -41.93 -41.43 -4.89
C LEU A 11 -40.97 -41.29 -3.68
N LEU A 12 -39.98 -42.18 -3.63
CA LEU A 12 -38.79 -42.06 -2.82
C LEU A 12 -37.94 -40.91 -3.42
N PHE A 13 -38.06 -39.70 -2.89
CA PHE A 13 -37.08 -38.64 -3.09
C PHE A 13 -35.83 -39.02 -2.30
N PRO A 14 -34.66 -39.23 -2.95
CA PRO A 14 -33.39 -39.25 -2.22
C PRO A 14 -33.18 -37.87 -1.63
N ALA A 15 -33.16 -37.77 -0.32
CA ALA A 15 -32.66 -36.57 0.37
C ALA A 15 -31.22 -36.35 -0.03
N LEU A 16 -31.02 -35.51 -1.05
CA LEU A 16 -29.72 -34.89 -1.33
C LEU A 16 -29.33 -34.07 -0.12
N THR A 17 -28.69 -34.71 0.85
CA THR A 17 -27.93 -34.02 1.88
C THR A 17 -26.83 -33.25 1.15
N LEU A 18 -27.09 -31.98 0.81
CA LEU A 18 -26.08 -31.00 0.50
C LEU A 18 -25.14 -30.96 1.69
N TRP A 19 -24.04 -31.69 1.58
CA TRP A 19 -22.89 -31.48 2.46
C TRP A 19 -22.36 -30.08 2.14
N ALA A 20 -22.92 -29.06 2.81
CA ALA A 20 -22.30 -27.77 2.89
C ALA A 20 -20.99 -27.99 3.64
N PHE A 21 -19.90 -28.12 2.90
CA PHE A 21 -18.57 -28.04 3.48
C PHE A 21 -18.54 -26.72 4.26
N PRO A 22 -18.31 -26.74 5.58
CA PRO A 22 -18.21 -25.49 6.32
C PRO A 22 -17.13 -24.67 5.65
N ALA A 23 -17.49 -23.47 5.16
CA ALA A 23 -16.51 -22.53 4.65
C ALA A 23 -15.45 -22.39 5.74
N LYS A 24 -14.20 -22.72 5.40
CA LYS A 24 -13.09 -22.66 6.35
C LYS A 24 -13.02 -21.23 6.89
N VAL A 25 -13.41 -21.03 8.14
CA VAL A 25 -13.39 -19.70 8.76
C VAL A 25 -11.93 -19.24 8.78
N PRO A 26 -11.62 -18.07 8.25
CA PRO A 26 -10.25 -17.57 8.28
C PRO A 26 -9.79 -17.47 9.73
N VAL A 27 -8.64 -18.08 10.01
CA VAL A 27 -8.06 -18.16 11.36
C VAL A 27 -7.58 -16.79 11.82
N LEU A 28 -7.08 -15.96 10.89
CA LEU A 28 -6.60 -14.61 11.17
C LEU A 28 -7.40 -13.56 10.39
N ARG A 29 -8.01 -12.59 11.08
CA ARG A 29 -8.78 -11.49 10.50
C ARG A 29 -8.03 -10.18 10.68
N ILE A 30 -7.73 -9.53 9.55
CA ILE A 30 -6.92 -8.30 9.49
C ILE A 30 -7.78 -7.17 8.94
N GLY A 31 -7.78 -6.02 9.62
CA GLY A 31 -8.41 -4.80 9.16
C GLY A 31 -7.40 -3.87 8.50
N ASP A 32 -7.65 -3.46 7.25
CA ASP A 32 -6.85 -2.43 6.58
C ASP A 32 -7.51 -1.07 6.76
N GLY A 33 -7.13 -0.36 7.80
CA GLY A 33 -7.54 1.00 8.10
C GLY A 33 -6.65 2.07 7.45
N SER A 34 -5.68 1.68 6.62
CA SER A 34 -4.82 2.60 5.86
C SER A 34 -5.47 3.16 4.59
N CYS A 35 -6.79 3.07 4.48
CA CYS A 35 -7.55 3.40 3.26
C CYS A 35 -7.15 2.57 2.03
N GLY A 36 -6.63 1.35 2.24
CA GLY A 36 -6.21 0.42 1.19
C GLY A 36 -4.82 0.69 0.64
N SER A 37 -4.05 1.57 1.26
CA SER A 37 -2.71 1.92 0.79
C SER A 37 -1.68 0.85 1.12
N ALA A 38 -1.72 0.31 2.34
CA ALA A 38 -0.66 -0.57 2.82
C ALA A 38 -0.91 -2.06 2.53
N LEU A 39 -2.12 -2.56 2.77
CA LEU A 39 -2.39 -4.01 2.68
C LEU A 39 -3.10 -4.46 1.40
N SER A 40 -3.80 -3.57 0.71
CA SER A 40 -4.55 -3.96 -0.50
C SER A 40 -3.65 -4.51 -1.61
N PRO A 41 -2.48 -3.91 -1.92
CA PRO A 41 -1.50 -4.48 -2.84
C PRO A 41 -0.88 -5.77 -2.29
N LEU A 42 -0.57 -5.79 -1.00
CA LEU A 42 0.00 -6.95 -0.33
C LEU A 42 -0.93 -8.16 -0.39
N ARG A 43 -2.24 -7.94 -0.24
CA ARG A 43 -3.26 -9.00 -0.38
C ARG A 43 -3.16 -9.72 -1.71
N GLN A 44 -3.09 -9.00 -2.82
CA GLN A 44 -3.01 -9.61 -4.15
C GLN A 44 -1.72 -10.40 -4.33
N ALA A 45 -0.62 -9.89 -3.80
CA ALA A 45 0.68 -10.55 -3.86
C ALA A 45 0.72 -11.80 -2.97
N LEU A 46 0.14 -11.73 -1.76
CA LEU A 46 0.04 -12.85 -0.83
C LEU A 46 -0.86 -13.99 -1.37
N VAL A 47 -2.00 -13.63 -1.98
CA VAL A 47 -2.89 -14.62 -2.64
C VAL A 47 -2.18 -15.33 -3.78
N LYS A 48 -1.38 -14.60 -4.59
CA LYS A 48 -0.58 -15.21 -5.67
C LYS A 48 0.55 -16.09 -5.13
N ALA A 49 1.21 -15.69 -4.07
CA ALA A 49 2.24 -16.50 -3.42
C ALA A 49 1.65 -17.75 -2.76
N GLY A 50 0.45 -17.62 -2.17
CA GLY A 50 -0.28 -18.70 -1.53
C GLY A 50 -0.89 -19.73 -2.47
N SER A 51 -1.13 -19.39 -3.74
CA SER A 51 -1.60 -20.34 -4.75
C SER A 51 -0.51 -21.29 -5.29
N GLY A 52 0.74 -21.10 -4.86
CA GLY A 52 1.84 -22.07 -5.11
C GLY A 52 1.73 -23.29 -4.20
N LYS A 53 1.99 -24.50 -4.74
CA LYS A 53 1.83 -25.83 -4.06
C LYS A 53 2.54 -25.99 -2.70
N ASN A 54 3.23 -24.96 -2.17
CA ASN A 54 4.00 -25.01 -0.92
C ASN A 54 3.72 -23.84 0.04
N SER A 55 2.62 -23.09 -0.12
CA SER A 55 2.37 -22.00 0.80
C SER A 55 1.70 -22.46 2.08
N SER A 56 2.35 -22.20 3.20
CA SER A 56 1.83 -22.46 4.55
C SER A 56 0.66 -21.54 4.96
N LEU A 57 0.10 -20.76 4.03
CA LEU A 57 -0.90 -19.71 4.30
C LEU A 57 -2.23 -19.90 3.55
N ASP A 58 -2.44 -21.00 2.86
CA ASP A 58 -3.67 -21.25 2.08
C ASP A 58 -4.91 -21.18 2.98
N GLY A 59 -5.68 -20.09 2.83
CA GLY A 59 -6.97 -19.92 3.48
C GLY A 59 -6.93 -19.53 4.95
N GLU A 60 -5.76 -19.19 5.51
CA GLU A 60 -5.62 -18.93 6.94
C GLU A 60 -5.90 -17.48 7.34
N PHE A 61 -5.95 -16.52 6.43
CA PHE A 61 -6.20 -15.12 6.77
C PHE A 61 -7.15 -14.42 5.81
N SER A 62 -7.83 -13.39 6.33
CA SER A 62 -8.64 -12.45 5.54
C SER A 62 -8.21 -11.01 5.82
N ILE A 63 -8.14 -10.21 4.77
CA ILE A 63 -7.89 -8.76 4.88
C ILE A 63 -9.12 -8.04 4.38
N ALA A 64 -9.72 -7.21 5.23
CA ALA A 64 -10.85 -6.36 4.90
C ALA A 64 -10.46 -4.89 4.95
N ARG A 65 -10.76 -4.15 3.88
CA ARG A 65 -10.60 -2.69 3.84
C ARG A 65 -11.71 -2.02 4.63
N MET A 66 -11.37 -1.05 5.46
CA MET A 66 -12.31 -0.31 6.29
C MET A 66 -11.75 1.07 6.65
N THR A 67 -12.55 1.88 7.34
CA THR A 67 -12.04 3.14 7.89
C THR A 67 -11.15 2.90 9.11
N PRO A 68 -10.24 3.85 9.46
CA PRO A 68 -9.44 3.74 10.69
C PRO A 68 -10.31 3.54 11.95
N GLN A 69 -11.41 4.28 12.04
CA GLN A 69 -12.33 4.21 13.19
C GLN A 69 -12.99 2.84 13.31
N GLU A 70 -13.45 2.29 12.19
CA GLU A 70 -14.04 0.95 12.14
C GLU A 70 -13.01 -0.12 12.49
N ALA A 71 -11.78 -0.03 11.98
CA ALA A 71 -10.69 -0.95 12.29
C ALA A 71 -10.41 -0.97 13.81
N ILE A 72 -10.30 0.21 14.43
CA ILE A 72 -10.06 0.38 15.85
C ILE A 72 -11.21 -0.20 16.67
N ALA A 73 -12.46 0.10 16.31
CA ALA A 73 -13.62 -0.42 17.01
C ALA A 73 -13.66 -1.95 16.99
N ARG A 74 -13.50 -2.54 15.81
CA ARG A 74 -13.50 -4.00 15.62
C ARG A 74 -12.34 -4.72 16.31
N LEU A 75 -11.14 -4.09 16.36
CA LEU A 75 -10.02 -4.63 17.13
C LEU A 75 -10.34 -4.66 18.64
N LYS A 76 -10.89 -3.57 19.19
CA LYS A 76 -11.28 -3.48 20.60
C LYS A 76 -12.38 -4.48 20.98
N GLU A 77 -13.28 -4.79 20.05
CA GLU A 77 -14.34 -5.78 20.20
C GLU A 77 -13.85 -7.23 20.00
N GLY A 78 -12.58 -7.45 19.68
CA GLY A 78 -12.03 -8.78 19.38
C GLY A 78 -12.54 -9.40 18.08
N LYS A 79 -13.14 -8.60 17.19
CA LYS A 79 -13.61 -9.04 15.87
C LYS A 79 -12.48 -9.10 14.84
N LEU A 80 -11.37 -8.45 15.12
CA LEU A 80 -10.13 -8.49 14.34
C LEU A 80 -8.96 -8.83 15.27
N GLU A 81 -8.01 -9.58 14.78
CA GLU A 81 -6.78 -9.94 15.50
C GLU A 81 -5.68 -8.89 15.26
N LEU A 82 -5.63 -8.34 14.04
CA LEU A 82 -4.67 -7.31 13.63
C LEU A 82 -5.36 -6.21 12.84
N ILE A 83 -4.82 -5.00 12.91
CA ILE A 83 -5.18 -3.89 12.03
C ILE A 83 -3.91 -3.21 11.54
N VAL A 84 -3.99 -2.54 10.38
CA VAL A 84 -2.94 -1.63 9.90
C VAL A 84 -3.51 -0.22 9.85
N LEU A 85 -2.80 0.72 10.44
CA LEU A 85 -3.15 2.14 10.45
C LEU A 85 -1.97 2.99 10.01
N GLU A 86 -2.27 4.17 9.46
CA GLU A 86 -1.27 5.22 9.37
C GLU A 86 -0.87 5.66 10.79
N LYS A 87 0.42 5.83 11.04
CA LYS A 87 0.94 6.17 12.39
C LYS A 87 0.29 7.41 13.00
N ARG A 88 -0.05 8.39 12.17
CA ARG A 88 -0.74 9.63 12.60
C ARG A 88 -2.21 9.42 13.03
N ASP A 89 -2.85 8.33 12.59
CA ASP A 89 -4.25 8.03 12.88
C ASP A 89 -4.42 7.13 14.10
N ILE A 90 -3.32 6.78 14.77
CA ILE A 90 -3.33 5.88 15.93
C ILE A 90 -3.67 6.70 17.18
N PRO A 91 -4.83 6.46 17.80
CA PRO A 91 -5.22 7.18 18.99
C PRO A 91 -4.47 6.68 20.23
N GLU A 92 -4.30 7.55 21.21
CA GLU A 92 -3.65 7.23 22.49
C GLU A 92 -4.32 6.05 23.22
N THR A 93 -5.61 5.80 22.95
CA THR A 93 -6.35 4.66 23.54
C THR A 93 -5.80 3.28 23.14
N LEU A 94 -4.90 3.22 22.17
CA LEU A 94 -4.22 1.99 21.72
C LEU A 94 -2.78 1.87 22.26
N LYS A 95 -2.35 2.72 23.19
CA LYS A 95 -0.96 2.70 23.71
C LYS A 95 -0.55 1.37 24.35
N ASP A 96 -1.49 0.67 24.99
CA ASP A 96 -1.26 -0.61 25.67
C ASP A 96 -1.49 -1.83 24.75
N PHE A 97 -1.79 -1.60 23.47
CA PHE A 97 -1.95 -2.64 22.48
C PHE A 97 -0.58 -3.01 21.88
N PHE A 98 -0.48 -4.21 21.31
CA PHE A 98 0.70 -4.56 20.52
C PHE A 98 0.84 -3.58 19.35
N ARG A 99 2.05 -3.05 19.13
CA ARG A 99 2.35 -2.14 18.03
C ARG A 99 3.70 -2.48 17.43
N GLN A 100 3.76 -2.45 16.10
CA GLN A 100 4.99 -2.68 15.36
C GLN A 100 4.99 -1.86 14.07
N ASP A 101 6.08 -1.15 13.79
CA ASP A 101 6.27 -0.50 12.50
C ASP A 101 6.21 -1.57 11.39
N PHE A 102 5.40 -1.32 10.36
CA PHE A 102 5.14 -2.27 9.27
C PHE A 102 5.85 -1.86 7.99
N ALA A 103 5.50 -0.69 7.47
CA ALA A 103 6.03 -0.19 6.22
C ALA A 103 5.94 1.34 6.15
N ALA A 104 6.71 1.93 5.24
CA ALA A 104 6.58 3.33 4.87
C ALA A 104 6.26 3.47 3.39
N GLU A 105 5.61 4.57 3.05
CA GLU A 105 5.34 5.00 1.68
C GLU A 105 5.84 6.44 1.52
N ALA A 106 6.39 6.78 0.36
CA ALA A 106 6.83 8.15 0.11
C ALA A 106 6.53 8.57 -1.33
N MET A 107 6.10 9.83 -1.48
CA MET A 107 6.13 10.52 -2.76
C MET A 107 7.50 11.15 -2.94
N VAL A 108 8.17 10.84 -4.04
CA VAL A 108 9.45 11.43 -4.41
C VAL A 108 9.31 12.18 -5.74
N CYS A 109 9.94 13.34 -5.80
CA CYS A 109 10.03 14.12 -7.02
C CYS A 109 11.35 13.78 -7.74
N TYR A 110 11.24 13.50 -9.04
CA TYR A 110 12.37 13.18 -9.91
C TYR A 110 12.40 14.13 -11.09
N THR A 111 13.61 14.37 -11.61
CA THR A 111 13.85 15.15 -12.83
C THR A 111 15.08 14.60 -13.53
N GLY A 112 15.31 14.99 -14.78
CA GLY A 112 16.57 14.66 -15.47
C GLY A 112 17.77 15.27 -14.78
N GLY A 113 18.89 14.57 -14.79
CA GLY A 113 20.12 14.93 -14.08
C GLY A 113 20.68 16.32 -14.42
N ALA A 114 20.48 16.77 -15.66
CA ALA A 114 20.91 18.10 -16.14
C ALA A 114 20.08 19.27 -15.57
N ASN A 115 18.90 19.02 -14.96
CA ASN A 115 18.12 20.07 -14.33
C ASN A 115 18.89 20.65 -13.12
N PRO A 116 19.14 21.98 -13.01
CA PRO A 116 19.92 22.55 -11.91
C PRO A 116 19.19 22.56 -10.57
N VAL A 117 17.86 22.39 -10.54
CA VAL A 117 17.06 22.44 -9.32
C VAL A 117 17.41 21.26 -8.41
N GLN A 118 17.78 21.55 -7.16
CA GLN A 118 18.17 20.55 -6.16
C GLN A 118 17.08 20.31 -5.10
N SER A 119 16.26 21.31 -4.82
CA SER A 119 15.23 21.26 -3.77
C SER A 119 14.04 22.12 -4.15
N LEU A 120 12.86 21.67 -3.74
CA LEU A 120 11.59 22.41 -3.82
C LEU A 120 10.91 22.38 -2.47
N SER A 121 10.32 23.52 -2.06
CA SER A 121 9.44 23.54 -0.89
C SER A 121 8.09 22.91 -1.21
N ILE A 122 7.37 22.46 -0.17
CA ILE A 122 5.97 21.98 -0.30
C ILE A 122 5.10 23.01 -0.99
N ARG A 123 5.28 24.32 -0.64
CA ARG A 123 4.56 25.42 -1.27
C ARG A 123 4.86 25.53 -2.76
N GLN A 124 6.14 25.43 -3.16
CA GLN A 124 6.54 25.46 -4.56
C GLN A 124 5.98 24.26 -5.35
N LEU A 125 6.00 23.06 -4.76
CA LEU A 125 5.40 21.88 -5.37
C LEU A 125 3.90 22.05 -5.58
N LYS A 126 3.16 22.51 -4.56
CA LYS A 126 1.73 22.82 -4.70
C LYS A 126 1.46 23.84 -5.80
N GLU A 127 2.28 24.88 -5.88
CA GLU A 127 2.16 25.90 -6.92
C GLU A 127 2.43 25.34 -8.31
N ILE A 128 3.48 24.53 -8.49
CA ILE A 128 3.78 23.86 -9.76
C ILE A 128 2.59 23.02 -10.23
N TRP A 129 2.00 22.24 -9.32
CA TRP A 129 0.87 21.37 -9.62
C TRP A 129 -0.45 22.11 -9.82
N ALA A 130 -0.59 23.34 -9.33
CA ALA A 130 -1.78 24.18 -9.52
C ALA A 130 -1.68 25.09 -10.76
N THR A 131 -0.47 25.41 -11.21
CA THR A 131 -0.24 26.35 -12.33
C THR A 131 -0.46 25.69 -13.69
N GLU A 132 -1.13 26.38 -14.60
CA GLU A 132 -1.41 25.87 -15.97
C GLU A 132 -0.14 25.63 -16.78
N ARG A 133 0.81 26.54 -16.71
CA ARG A 133 2.12 26.47 -17.39
C ARG A 133 3.24 26.83 -16.42
N PRO A 134 3.63 25.90 -15.56
CA PRO A 134 4.74 26.14 -14.64
C PRO A 134 6.06 26.13 -15.41
N THR A 135 7.02 26.96 -14.98
CA THR A 135 8.35 27.04 -15.59
C THR A 135 9.44 26.84 -14.56
N TRP A 136 10.52 26.17 -14.93
CA TRP A 136 11.68 25.95 -14.06
C TRP A 136 12.40 27.24 -13.67
N ARG A 137 12.34 28.27 -14.54
CA ARG A 137 12.93 29.60 -14.27
C ARG A 137 12.56 30.15 -12.90
N LYS A 138 11.32 29.97 -12.48
CA LYS A 138 10.81 30.46 -11.18
C LYS A 138 11.48 29.78 -9.98
N TYR A 139 12.11 28.64 -10.20
CA TYR A 139 12.69 27.78 -9.16
C TYR A 139 14.22 27.59 -9.36
N ASN A 140 14.87 28.61 -9.93
CA ASN A 140 16.33 28.58 -10.27
C ASN A 140 16.70 27.50 -11.28
N GLY A 141 15.77 27.10 -12.11
CA GLY A 141 15.99 26.21 -13.24
C GLY A 141 16.20 26.96 -14.56
N GLU A 142 16.26 26.21 -15.65
CA GLU A 142 16.33 26.76 -17.00
C GLU A 142 15.01 27.41 -17.45
N TYR A 143 15.00 28.09 -18.59
CA TYR A 143 13.84 28.77 -19.17
C TYR A 143 12.84 27.81 -19.84
N ASN A 144 12.64 26.63 -19.28
CA ASN A 144 11.78 25.60 -19.86
C ASN A 144 10.49 25.46 -19.07
N ASP A 145 9.39 25.13 -19.77
CA ASP A 145 8.16 24.68 -19.15
C ASP A 145 8.40 23.41 -18.35
N ILE A 146 7.67 23.25 -17.25
CA ILE A 146 7.69 22.02 -16.45
C ILE A 146 6.67 21.04 -17.01
N HIS A 147 7.16 19.91 -17.53
CA HIS A 147 6.32 18.81 -17.97
C HIS A 147 5.98 17.92 -16.76
N LEU A 148 4.74 17.95 -16.32
CA LEU A 148 4.29 17.17 -15.17
C LEU A 148 4.05 15.72 -15.54
N LEU A 149 4.68 14.83 -14.76
CA LEU A 149 4.52 13.38 -14.87
C LEU A 149 4.00 12.84 -13.52
N GLY A 150 3.00 11.97 -13.57
CA GLY A 150 2.45 11.30 -12.40
C GLY A 150 2.48 9.78 -12.57
N LEU A 151 3.01 9.07 -11.60
CA LEU A 151 2.95 7.62 -11.54
C LEU A 151 1.81 7.20 -10.60
N GLU A 152 0.82 6.48 -11.13
CA GLU A 152 -0.28 5.96 -10.32
C GLU A 152 0.25 4.90 -9.34
N PHE A 153 -0.19 4.97 -8.08
CA PHE A 153 0.12 3.96 -7.07
C PHE A 153 -0.52 2.60 -7.41
N HIS A 154 0.06 1.53 -6.93
CA HIS A 154 -0.48 0.18 -7.10
C HIS A 154 -1.88 0.00 -6.52
N HIS A 155 -2.21 0.74 -5.47
CA HIS A 155 -3.55 0.74 -4.84
C HIS A 155 -4.54 1.74 -5.47
N GLY A 156 -4.12 2.43 -6.55
CA GLY A 156 -4.87 3.50 -7.22
C GLY A 156 -4.57 4.89 -6.64
N GLY A 157 -4.89 5.91 -7.43
CA GLY A 157 -4.60 7.30 -7.09
C GLY A 157 -3.15 7.71 -7.42
N PHE A 158 -2.88 9.00 -7.24
CA PHE A 158 -1.61 9.61 -7.58
C PHE A 158 -0.94 10.21 -6.35
N PRO A 159 0.39 10.11 -6.25
CA PRO A 159 1.14 10.59 -5.08
C PRO A 159 0.89 12.07 -4.80
N GLU A 160 0.90 12.90 -5.84
CA GLU A 160 0.69 14.33 -5.69
C GLU A 160 -0.68 14.66 -5.10
N ALA A 161 -1.74 13.94 -5.48
CA ALA A 161 -3.07 14.14 -4.92
C ALA A 161 -3.12 13.80 -3.43
N ARG A 162 -2.41 12.75 -3.03
CA ARG A 162 -2.37 12.27 -1.65
C ARG A 162 -1.52 13.14 -0.74
N PHE A 163 -0.33 13.54 -1.22
CA PHE A 163 0.66 14.23 -0.39
C PHE A 163 0.59 15.75 -0.46
N LEU A 164 0.21 16.32 -1.60
CA LEU A 164 0.12 17.77 -1.74
C LEU A 164 -1.25 18.30 -1.34
N GLY A 165 -2.31 17.52 -1.57
CA GLY A 165 -3.69 17.95 -1.33
C GLY A 165 -4.11 19.16 -2.19
N GLY A 166 -5.37 19.59 -2.06
CA GLY A 166 -5.86 20.79 -2.76
C GLY A 166 -6.27 20.55 -4.21
N SER A 167 -6.54 21.64 -4.92
CA SER A 167 -6.94 21.61 -6.33
C SER A 167 -5.71 21.46 -7.21
N LEU A 168 -5.39 20.23 -7.57
CA LEU A 168 -4.31 19.93 -8.49
C LEU A 168 -4.83 19.93 -9.93
N ARG A 169 -3.98 20.40 -10.84
CA ARG A 169 -4.29 20.36 -12.27
C ARG A 169 -4.28 18.93 -12.78
N ASN A 170 -5.30 18.58 -13.57
CA ASN A 170 -5.36 17.28 -14.23
C ASN A 170 -5.02 17.37 -15.73
N ASN A 171 -5.20 18.53 -16.36
CA ASN A 171 -4.91 18.72 -17.78
C ASN A 171 -3.41 18.93 -18.03
N GLY A 172 -2.89 18.34 -19.10
CA GLY A 172 -1.48 18.45 -19.48
C GLY A 172 -0.50 17.69 -18.56
N VAL A 173 -0.99 16.79 -17.72
CA VAL A 173 -0.19 15.88 -16.92
C VAL A 173 -0.13 14.53 -17.61
N PHE A 174 1.08 14.05 -17.92
CA PHE A 174 1.25 12.68 -18.40
C PHE A 174 1.14 11.71 -17.22
N ARG A 175 0.25 10.74 -17.33
CA ARG A 175 -0.01 9.75 -16.27
C ARG A 175 0.23 8.33 -16.75
N THR A 176 0.86 7.51 -15.91
CA THR A 176 1.16 6.12 -16.23
C THR A 176 1.15 5.26 -14.97
N ARG A 177 0.97 3.94 -15.15
CA ARG A 177 1.16 2.90 -14.10
C ARG A 177 2.50 2.19 -14.24
N ASP A 178 3.21 2.40 -15.35
CA ASP A 178 4.51 1.77 -15.60
C ASP A 178 5.63 2.76 -15.28
N ILE A 179 6.40 2.46 -14.24
CA ILE A 179 7.55 3.27 -13.80
C ILE A 179 8.62 3.38 -14.90
N ARG A 180 8.84 2.34 -15.69
CA ARG A 180 9.83 2.36 -16.79
C ARG A 180 9.40 3.36 -17.85
N ARG A 181 8.10 3.43 -18.14
CA ARG A 181 7.54 4.41 -19.04
C ARG A 181 7.65 5.83 -18.49
N ALA A 182 7.43 6.02 -17.17
CA ALA A 182 7.65 7.30 -16.51
C ALA A 182 9.11 7.77 -16.64
N TRP A 183 10.07 6.86 -16.45
CA TRP A 183 11.49 7.17 -16.58
C TRP A 183 11.87 7.65 -17.99
N LEU A 184 11.30 7.07 -19.06
CA LEU A 184 11.59 7.48 -20.44
C LEU A 184 11.22 8.94 -20.73
N PHE A 185 10.21 9.48 -20.03
CA PHE A 185 9.77 10.87 -20.19
C PHE A 185 10.37 11.82 -19.15
N CYS A 186 11.14 11.32 -18.19
CA CYS A 186 11.70 12.11 -17.10
C CYS A 186 12.98 12.86 -17.57
N SER A 187 12.81 13.86 -18.43
CA SER A 187 13.88 14.75 -18.92
C SER A 187 14.21 15.87 -17.92
N SER A 188 15.17 16.74 -18.27
CA SER A 188 15.50 17.93 -17.46
C SER A 188 14.37 18.96 -17.39
N SER A 189 13.43 18.94 -18.34
CA SER A 189 12.22 19.77 -18.30
C SER A 189 11.07 19.10 -17.55
N ALA A 190 11.17 17.82 -17.18
CA ALA A 190 10.12 17.10 -16.50
C ALA A 190 10.21 17.18 -14.97
N LEU A 191 9.04 17.11 -14.30
CA LEU A 191 8.89 16.83 -12.87
C LEU A 191 8.00 15.62 -12.71
N LEU A 192 8.59 14.49 -12.34
CA LEU A 192 7.87 13.25 -12.06
C LEU A 192 7.61 13.12 -10.56
N CYS A 193 6.33 12.96 -10.18
CA CYS A 193 5.95 12.51 -8.85
C CYS A 193 5.65 11.00 -8.89
N ALA A 194 6.42 10.25 -8.12
CA ALA A 194 6.31 8.79 -8.05
C ALA A 194 6.59 8.30 -6.63
N TYR A 195 6.39 7.00 -6.38
CA TYR A 195 6.87 6.37 -5.15
C TYR A 195 8.41 6.31 -5.14
N TRP A 196 8.97 6.18 -3.94
CA TRP A 196 10.42 6.04 -3.77
C TRP A 196 10.93 4.75 -4.41
N SER A 197 12.08 4.85 -5.09
CA SER A 197 12.80 3.73 -5.69
C SER A 197 14.27 3.82 -5.37
N GLU A 198 14.88 2.69 -4.98
CA GLU A 198 16.33 2.56 -4.84
C GLU A 198 17.03 2.52 -6.20
N ASN A 199 16.33 2.01 -7.22
CA ASN A 199 16.86 1.84 -8.56
C ASN A 199 16.46 3.00 -9.46
N ILE A 200 17.18 4.12 -9.36
CA ILE A 200 16.97 5.29 -10.20
C ILE A 200 17.86 5.13 -11.45
N PRO A 201 17.32 5.23 -12.68
CA PRO A 201 18.10 5.14 -13.88
C PRO A 201 19.18 6.24 -13.96
N GLU A 202 20.28 5.94 -14.66
CA GLU A 202 21.29 6.93 -14.97
C GLU A 202 20.68 8.14 -15.71
N GLY A 203 21.17 9.32 -15.42
CA GLY A 203 20.65 10.57 -16.00
C GLY A 203 19.38 11.10 -15.33
N ILE A 204 18.85 10.44 -14.30
CA ILE A 204 17.72 10.91 -13.48
C ILE A 204 18.20 11.17 -12.06
N LYS A 205 17.67 12.21 -11.43
CA LYS A 205 17.95 12.53 -10.04
C LYS A 205 16.69 12.81 -9.24
N THR A 206 16.78 12.66 -7.92
CA THR A 206 15.76 13.12 -6.99
C THR A 206 15.86 14.61 -6.73
N VAL A 207 14.74 15.27 -6.52
CA VAL A 207 14.64 16.63 -6.01
C VAL A 207 14.30 16.55 -4.52
N ALA A 208 15.09 17.22 -3.68
CA ALA A 208 14.83 17.28 -2.25
C ALA A 208 13.51 18.04 -1.97
N ALA A 209 12.83 17.67 -0.90
CA ALA A 209 11.66 18.39 -0.41
C ALA A 209 12.00 19.09 0.90
N GLU A 210 11.73 20.39 1.01
CA GLU A 210 12.14 21.22 2.17
C GLU A 210 13.63 21.05 2.54
N GLY A 211 14.49 20.87 1.53
CA GLY A 211 15.93 20.65 1.73
C GLY A 211 16.30 19.21 2.14
N VAL A 212 15.34 18.34 2.41
CA VAL A 212 15.59 16.95 2.80
C VAL A 212 15.63 16.07 1.57
N LYS A 213 16.76 15.40 1.33
CA LYS A 213 16.88 14.39 0.27
C LYS A 213 16.08 13.13 0.60
N PRO A 214 15.30 12.58 -0.36
CA PRO A 214 14.68 11.28 -0.16
C PRO A 214 15.75 10.19 -0.10
N SER A 215 15.70 9.40 0.93
CA SER A 215 16.51 8.19 1.13
C SER A 215 15.72 7.22 2.00
N ARG A 216 16.08 5.92 1.97
CA ARG A 216 15.46 4.96 2.88
C ARG A 216 15.50 5.47 4.32
N LYS A 217 16.67 5.99 4.76
CA LYS A 217 16.85 6.51 6.12
C LYS A 217 15.89 7.66 6.42
N SER A 218 15.86 8.71 5.58
CA SER A 218 15.03 9.90 5.85
C SER A 218 13.53 9.61 5.75
N ILE A 219 13.11 8.64 4.94
CA ILE A 219 11.71 8.23 4.82
C ILE A 219 11.28 7.42 6.05
N VAL A 220 12.08 6.43 6.44
CA VAL A 220 11.78 5.56 7.59
C VAL A 220 11.84 6.32 8.92
N SER A 221 12.80 7.26 9.09
CA SER A 221 12.86 8.11 10.29
C SER A 221 11.69 9.10 10.37
N GLY A 222 11.09 9.46 9.22
CA GLY A 222 10.04 10.48 9.14
C GLY A 222 10.56 11.89 8.87
N ASP A 223 11.87 12.05 8.62
CA ASP A 223 12.47 13.36 8.31
C ASP A 223 12.07 13.87 6.92
N TYR A 224 11.85 12.94 5.96
CA TYR A 224 11.39 13.31 4.63
C TYR A 224 9.92 13.71 4.67
N PRO A 225 9.53 14.93 4.21
CA PRO A 225 8.20 15.47 4.48
C PRO A 225 7.06 14.74 3.78
N PHE A 226 7.32 14.09 2.64
CA PHE A 226 6.31 13.33 1.90
C PHE A 226 6.41 11.84 2.20
N ASN A 227 6.24 11.47 3.47
CA ASN A 227 6.19 10.08 3.89
C ASN A 227 4.91 9.78 4.66
N LEU A 228 4.48 8.54 4.59
CA LEU A 228 3.46 7.93 5.43
C LEU A 228 4.05 6.67 6.05
N ARG A 229 3.83 6.47 7.34
CA ARG A 229 4.30 5.29 8.06
C ARG A 229 3.09 4.51 8.55
N TYR A 230 3.16 3.22 8.42
CA TYR A 230 2.10 2.30 8.80
C TYR A 230 2.57 1.41 9.94
N GLU A 231 1.70 1.21 10.91
CA GLU A 231 1.92 0.29 12.01
C GLU A 231 0.91 -0.86 11.95
N LEU A 232 1.39 -2.06 12.28
CA LEU A 232 0.58 -3.21 12.66
C LEU A 232 0.21 -3.06 14.13
N ILE A 233 -1.07 -3.20 14.42
CA ILE A 233 -1.60 -3.11 15.78
C ILE A 233 -2.40 -4.38 16.04
N GLY A 234 -2.12 -5.05 17.14
CA GLY A 234 -2.84 -6.23 17.60
C GLY A 234 -3.46 -6.02 18.96
N GLY A 235 -4.19 -7.00 19.44
CA GLY A 235 -4.71 -7.01 20.82
C GLY A 235 -3.58 -6.89 21.84
N LYS A 236 -3.91 -6.64 23.13
CA LYS A 236 -2.89 -6.58 24.21
C LYS A 236 -2.04 -7.87 24.31
N LYS A 237 -2.65 -8.98 23.92
CA LYS A 237 -1.98 -10.27 23.74
C LYS A 237 -2.29 -10.76 22.33
N LEU A 238 -1.24 -11.09 21.57
CA LEU A 238 -1.39 -11.64 20.24
C LEU A 238 -1.87 -13.11 20.29
N SER A 239 -2.63 -13.51 19.28
CA SER A 239 -2.87 -14.93 19.02
C SER A 239 -1.62 -15.57 18.37
N PRO A 240 -1.43 -16.90 18.50
CA PRO A 240 -0.32 -17.59 17.84
C PRO A 240 -0.31 -17.37 16.32
N GLU A 241 -1.48 -17.26 15.69
CA GLU A 241 -1.65 -17.00 14.27
C GLU A 241 -1.19 -15.58 13.90
N ALA A 242 -1.53 -14.58 14.73
CA ALA A 242 -1.06 -13.22 14.55
C ALA A 242 0.47 -13.12 14.68
N GLU A 243 1.08 -13.79 15.67
CA GLU A 243 2.52 -13.86 15.82
C GLU A 243 3.21 -14.53 14.62
N LYS A 244 2.65 -15.64 14.12
CA LYS A 244 3.14 -16.33 12.93
C LYS A 244 3.09 -15.41 11.71
N PHE A 245 1.98 -14.70 11.51
CA PHE A 245 1.82 -13.75 10.40
C PHE A 245 2.84 -12.61 10.48
N ILE A 246 3.03 -12.03 11.66
CA ILE A 246 4.00 -10.95 11.88
C ILE A 246 5.43 -11.43 11.55
N LYS A 247 5.82 -12.63 11.99
CA LYS A 247 7.12 -13.24 11.66
C LYS A 247 7.29 -13.43 10.16
N LEU A 248 6.24 -13.90 9.47
CA LEU A 248 6.27 -14.07 8.01
C LEU A 248 6.51 -12.75 7.28
N LEU A 249 5.89 -11.65 7.71
CA LEU A 249 6.09 -10.33 7.10
C LEU A 249 7.55 -9.85 7.18
N GLY A 250 8.32 -10.30 8.16
CA GLY A 250 9.76 -10.01 8.31
C GLY A 250 10.68 -10.91 7.48
N THR A 251 10.15 -11.90 6.76
CA THR A 251 11.01 -12.76 5.92
C THR A 251 11.42 -12.06 4.63
N PRO A 252 12.56 -12.44 4.01
CA PRO A 252 13.02 -11.83 2.75
C PRO A 252 12.00 -11.94 1.63
N GLU A 253 11.24 -13.03 1.57
CA GLU A 253 10.20 -13.23 0.57
C GLU A 253 9.10 -12.15 0.67
N TYR A 254 8.57 -11.93 1.88
CA TYR A 254 7.50 -10.94 2.11
C TYR A 254 8.03 -9.52 2.06
N THR A 255 9.27 -9.28 2.50
CA THR A 255 9.98 -8.01 2.31
C THR A 255 10.05 -7.62 0.83
N ALA A 256 10.40 -8.57 -0.05
CA ALA A 256 10.42 -8.35 -1.50
C ALA A 256 9.00 -8.08 -2.08
N ILE A 257 7.95 -8.70 -1.52
CA ILE A 257 6.58 -8.43 -1.92
C ILE A 257 6.18 -7.00 -1.53
N ILE A 258 6.47 -6.56 -0.30
CA ILE A 258 6.20 -5.21 0.18
C ILE A 258 6.90 -4.17 -0.71
N GLN A 259 8.17 -4.39 -1.05
CA GLN A 259 8.92 -3.51 -1.96
C GLN A 259 8.31 -3.44 -3.36
N ARG A 260 7.89 -4.57 -3.93
CA ARG A 260 7.21 -4.59 -5.24
C ARG A 260 5.89 -3.82 -5.25
N CYS A 261 5.26 -3.65 -4.10
CA CYS A 261 4.08 -2.82 -3.93
C CYS A 261 4.40 -1.31 -3.79
N GLY A 262 5.67 -0.90 -3.92
CA GLY A 262 6.10 0.49 -3.77
C GLY A 262 6.21 0.95 -2.33
N LEU A 263 6.19 0.02 -1.37
CA LEU A 263 6.34 0.28 0.06
C LEU A 263 7.77 -0.01 0.50
N ILE A 264 8.22 0.67 1.53
CA ILE A 264 9.51 0.46 2.18
C ILE A 264 9.27 -0.38 3.43
N PRO A 265 9.77 -1.62 3.49
CA PRO A 265 9.62 -2.47 4.66
C PRO A 265 10.30 -1.86 5.88
N MET A 266 9.62 -1.90 7.04
CA MET A 266 10.13 -1.42 8.33
C MET A 266 10.20 -2.56 9.37
N MET A 267 9.71 -3.74 9.02
CA MET A 267 9.80 -4.92 9.87
C MET A 267 11.26 -5.34 10.04
N PRO A 268 11.68 -5.76 11.25
CA PRO A 268 12.99 -6.38 11.43
C PRO A 268 13.07 -7.67 10.59
N GLU A 269 14.20 -7.88 9.92
CA GLU A 269 14.42 -9.11 9.16
C GLU A 269 14.43 -10.30 10.12
N THR A 270 13.45 -11.18 9.98
CA THR A 270 13.41 -12.45 10.70
C THR A 270 14.05 -13.51 9.81
N GLY A 271 15.27 -13.91 10.13
CA GLY A 271 15.87 -15.04 9.42
C GLY A 271 17.25 -14.77 8.87
N GLY A 272 18.19 -14.79 9.73
CA GLY A 272 19.62 -14.87 9.51
C GLY A 272 20.30 -15.66 10.62
N GLU A 273 19.62 -16.68 11.15
CA GLU A 273 20.38 -17.75 11.81
C GLU A 273 21.09 -18.55 10.71
N LYS A 274 22.42 -18.28 10.61
CA LYS A 274 23.34 -19.05 9.80
C LYS A 274 23.63 -20.40 10.47
#